data_99243a1412716ea980ed295f78906f46
#
_entry.id   99243a1412716ea980ed295f78906f46
#
_cell.length_a   1.000
_cell.length_b   1.000
_cell.length_c   1.000
_cell.angle_alpha   90.00
_cell.angle_beta   90.00
_cell.angle_gamma   90.00
#
_symmetry.space_group_name_H-M   'P 1'
#
loop_
_entity.id
_entity.type
_entity.pdbx_description
1 polymer ?
#
loop_
_entity_poly.entity_id
_entity_poly.type
_entity_poly.pdbx_seq_one_letter_code
_entity_poly.pdbx_strand_id
1 'polypeptide(L)'
;MLCWRRIAALAFVLALCEQAYAQTPPPGQAPAPPQPQVMMPDAEKIVLLLRTSILTLNDALQTGNFTVLRDMGAPGFRDANTAARLSQSFSDLASKNIDLSPVSTIAPQLTEAPTLDRQKGMLHLKGYFPGQQAQINFEILYQPVDGRWRVFGLSVQPGPSTPRPAAASAPASSAVKKK
;
A
#
# COMPACT_ATOMS: atom_id res chain seq x y z
N MET A 1 -47.18 -36.32 64.47
CA MET A 1 -47.52 -35.55 65.66
C MET A 1 -47.28 -34.08 65.30
N LEU A 2 -48.33 -33.39 65.00
CA LEU A 2 -48.98 -32.34 65.88
C LEU A 2 -47.93 -31.28 66.26
N CYS A 3 -48.08 -30.03 66.08
CA CYS A 3 -49.16 -29.06 66.21
C CYS A 3 -48.66 -27.72 65.75
N TRP A 4 -49.41 -26.98 64.99
CA TRP A 4 -50.26 -25.86 65.40
C TRP A 4 -49.46 -24.55 65.68
N ARG A 5 -49.70 -23.52 65.08
CA ARG A 5 -50.79 -22.48 64.98
C ARG A 5 -50.20 -21.12 64.77
N ARG A 6 -50.66 -20.45 63.76
CA ARG A 6 -51.44 -19.18 63.76
C ARG A 6 -50.71 -17.87 64.02
N ILE A 7 -50.83 -17.01 62.99
CA ILE A 7 -51.38 -15.62 62.99
C ILE A 7 -50.39 -14.54 63.44
N ALA A 8 -50.07 -13.67 62.52
CA ALA A 8 -50.51 -12.25 62.57
C ALA A 8 -50.13 -11.52 61.28
N ALA A 9 -51.15 -11.04 60.62
CA ALA A 9 -51.04 -10.06 59.57
C ALA A 9 -50.57 -8.75 60.18
N LEU A 10 -49.52 -8.18 59.60
CA LEU A 10 -49.25 -6.74 59.75
C LEU A 10 -48.86 -6.22 58.39
N ALA A 11 -49.80 -5.49 57.82
CA ALA A 11 -49.62 -4.70 56.62
C ALA A 11 -48.59 -3.60 56.91
N PHE A 12 -47.46 -3.64 56.25
CA PHE A 12 -46.55 -2.51 56.22
C PHE A 12 -46.46 -2.06 54.76
N VAL A 13 -47.27 -1.06 54.47
CA VAL A 13 -47.18 -0.27 53.25
C VAL A 13 -45.89 0.54 53.33
N LEU A 14 -44.84 0.05 52.69
CA LEU A 14 -43.64 0.82 52.46
C LEU A 14 -43.69 1.41 51.05
N ALA A 15 -43.86 2.71 51.00
CA ALA A 15 -43.80 3.54 49.82
C ALA A 15 -42.48 3.25 49.04
N LEU A 16 -42.63 2.73 47.82
CA LEU A 16 -41.57 2.68 46.83
C LEU A 16 -41.25 4.11 46.39
N CYS A 17 -40.23 4.68 46.99
CA CYS A 17 -39.61 5.87 46.46
C CYS A 17 -38.70 5.41 45.31
N GLU A 18 -39.23 5.41 44.08
CA GLU A 18 -38.41 5.26 42.88
C GLU A 18 -37.46 6.42 42.80
N GLN A 19 -36.23 6.22 43.28
CA GLN A 19 -35.12 7.13 42.95
C GLN A 19 -34.78 6.93 41.48
N ALA A 20 -35.31 7.80 40.64
CA ALA A 20 -34.82 8.01 39.28
C ALA A 20 -33.38 8.48 39.39
N TYR A 21 -32.43 7.54 39.30
CA TYR A 21 -31.04 7.88 39.05
C TYR A 21 -30.97 8.51 37.66
N ALA A 22 -30.95 9.84 37.65
CA ALA A 22 -30.59 10.61 36.48
C ALA A 22 -29.16 10.12 36.07
N GLN A 23 -29.09 9.23 35.08
CA GLN A 23 -27.84 8.87 34.45
C GLN A 23 -27.32 10.13 33.76
N THR A 24 -26.36 10.78 34.39
CA THR A 24 -25.55 11.80 33.72
C THR A 24 -24.92 11.14 32.50
N PRO A 25 -25.18 11.62 31.26
CA PRO A 25 -24.51 11.09 30.11
C PRO A 25 -22.99 11.25 30.32
N PRO A 26 -22.17 10.25 29.94
CA PRO A 26 -20.72 10.36 30.07
C PRO A 26 -20.26 11.63 29.35
N PRO A 27 -19.27 12.38 29.91
CA PRO A 27 -18.79 13.60 29.29
C PRO A 27 -18.40 13.26 27.86
N GLY A 28 -19.05 13.98 26.91
CA GLY A 28 -18.97 13.68 25.49
C GLY A 28 -17.54 13.47 25.06
N GLN A 29 -17.27 12.29 24.53
CA GLN A 29 -16.03 12.06 23.80
C GLN A 29 -15.97 13.14 22.72
N ALA A 30 -15.01 14.05 22.85
CA ALA A 30 -14.70 14.99 21.80
C ALA A 30 -14.55 14.19 20.49
N PRO A 31 -15.15 14.63 19.38
CA PRO A 31 -14.98 13.95 18.10
C PRO A 31 -13.48 13.72 17.87
N ALA A 32 -13.10 12.47 17.66
CA ALA A 32 -11.71 12.15 17.32
C ALA A 32 -11.28 13.05 16.14
N PRO A 33 -10.12 13.70 16.20
CA PRO A 33 -9.67 14.54 15.10
C PRO A 33 -9.76 13.74 13.80
N PRO A 34 -10.24 14.34 12.70
CA PRO A 34 -10.39 13.64 11.44
C PRO A 34 -9.03 13.05 11.05
N GLN A 35 -8.98 11.73 10.97
CA GLN A 35 -7.78 11.04 10.51
C GLN A 35 -7.52 11.48 9.06
N PRO A 36 -6.27 11.80 8.69
CA PRO A 36 -5.93 12.15 7.32
C PRO A 36 -6.42 11.04 6.39
N GLN A 37 -7.40 11.36 5.55
CA GLN A 37 -7.90 10.38 4.59
C GLN A 37 -6.82 10.16 3.55
N VAL A 38 -6.30 8.93 3.51
CA VAL A 38 -5.34 8.51 2.47
C VAL A 38 -6.10 8.49 1.14
N MET A 39 -5.69 9.37 0.23
CA MET A 39 -6.26 9.45 -1.12
C MET A 39 -5.44 8.63 -2.10
N MET A 40 -6.12 8.05 -3.10
CA MET A 40 -5.46 7.40 -4.24
C MET A 40 -4.58 8.42 -4.96
N PRO A 41 -3.29 8.13 -5.20
CA PRO A 41 -2.45 9.00 -6.02
C PRO A 41 -2.94 9.04 -7.47
N ASP A 42 -2.68 10.13 -8.16
CA ASP A 42 -2.93 10.24 -9.59
C ASP A 42 -2.01 9.32 -10.42
N ALA A 43 -2.33 9.18 -11.70
CA ALA A 43 -1.61 8.27 -12.60
C ALA A 43 -0.12 8.66 -12.75
N GLU A 44 0.20 9.94 -12.79
CA GLU A 44 1.58 10.43 -12.90
C GLU A 44 2.38 10.08 -11.66
N LYS A 45 1.78 10.26 -10.49
CA LYS A 45 2.38 9.89 -9.21
C LYS A 45 2.61 8.40 -9.10
N ILE A 46 1.66 7.57 -9.58
CA ILE A 46 1.81 6.11 -9.63
C ILE A 46 3.01 5.73 -10.50
N VAL A 47 3.13 6.28 -11.70
CA VAL A 47 4.26 6.02 -12.60
C VAL A 47 5.59 6.44 -11.95
N LEU A 48 5.61 7.61 -11.29
CA LEU A 48 6.79 8.09 -10.59
C LEU A 48 7.20 7.15 -9.45
N LEU A 49 6.24 6.69 -8.65
CA LEU A 49 6.49 5.75 -7.55
C LEU A 49 7.08 4.44 -8.06
N LEU A 50 6.49 3.85 -9.11
CA LEU A 50 6.97 2.63 -9.75
C LEU A 50 8.40 2.79 -10.26
N ARG A 51 8.66 3.83 -11.06
CA ARG A 51 9.99 4.09 -11.61
C ARG A 51 11.03 4.30 -10.53
N THR A 52 10.76 5.16 -9.55
CA THR A 52 11.69 5.42 -8.46
C THR A 52 12.05 4.14 -7.72
N SER A 53 11.07 3.30 -7.39
CA SER A 53 11.32 2.06 -6.66
C SER A 53 12.17 1.07 -7.46
N ILE A 54 11.86 0.89 -8.75
CA ILE A 54 12.58 -0.08 -9.59
C ILE A 54 13.96 0.42 -9.99
N LEU A 55 14.13 1.73 -10.24
CA LEU A 55 15.46 2.30 -10.49
C LEU A 55 16.35 2.25 -9.26
N THR A 56 15.79 2.50 -8.06
CA THR A 56 16.57 2.31 -6.82
C THR A 56 17.00 0.84 -6.62
N LEU A 57 16.14 -0.12 -7.01
CA LEU A 57 16.54 -1.52 -7.03
C LEU A 57 17.63 -1.78 -8.07
N ASN A 58 17.53 -1.18 -9.26
CA ASN A 58 18.57 -1.28 -10.28
C ASN A 58 19.93 -0.81 -9.76
N ASP A 59 19.95 0.38 -9.15
CA ASP A 59 21.18 0.95 -8.58
C ASP A 59 21.75 0.04 -7.48
N ALA A 60 20.88 -0.55 -6.66
CA ALA A 60 21.29 -1.51 -5.65
C ALA A 60 21.91 -2.80 -6.26
N LEU A 61 21.32 -3.30 -7.36
CA LEU A 61 21.86 -4.46 -8.09
C LEU A 61 23.22 -4.16 -8.73
N GLN A 62 23.36 -2.98 -9.36
CA GLN A 62 24.59 -2.57 -10.03
C GLN A 62 25.75 -2.32 -9.06
N THR A 63 25.45 -1.77 -7.88
CA THR A 63 26.47 -1.39 -6.89
C THR A 63 26.70 -2.44 -5.80
N GLY A 64 25.79 -3.40 -5.66
CA GLY A 64 25.74 -4.31 -4.51
C GLY A 64 25.30 -3.64 -3.20
N ASN A 65 24.91 -2.35 -3.26
CA ASN A 65 24.54 -1.57 -2.08
C ASN A 65 23.03 -1.39 -1.96
N PHE A 66 22.39 -2.19 -1.12
CA PHE A 66 20.96 -2.19 -0.87
C PHE A 66 20.52 -1.24 0.26
N THR A 67 21.44 -0.45 0.82
CA THR A 67 21.14 0.44 1.95
C THR A 67 20.11 1.51 1.56
N VAL A 68 20.28 2.15 0.41
CA VAL A 68 19.36 3.20 -0.06
C VAL A 68 17.96 2.63 -0.29
N LEU A 69 17.86 1.47 -0.97
CA LEU A 69 16.57 0.78 -1.19
C LEU A 69 15.87 0.49 0.14
N ARG A 70 16.61 -0.01 1.12
CA ARG A 70 16.10 -0.25 2.48
C ARG A 70 15.60 1.04 3.13
N ASP A 71 16.41 2.08 3.13
CA ASP A 71 16.16 3.29 3.90
C ASP A 71 15.05 4.18 3.27
N MET A 72 14.79 4.04 1.99
CA MET A 72 13.64 4.64 1.31
C MET A 72 12.32 3.92 1.63
N GLY A 73 12.35 2.73 2.18
CA GLY A 73 11.17 1.96 2.57
C GLY A 73 10.41 2.54 3.76
N ALA A 74 9.20 2.07 3.96
CA ALA A 74 8.40 2.32 5.15
C ALA A 74 9.05 1.68 6.40
N PRO A 75 8.74 2.13 7.62
CA PRO A 75 9.33 1.57 8.83
C PRO A 75 9.25 0.04 8.88
N GLY A 76 8.08 -0.55 8.66
CA GLY A 76 7.92 -2.00 8.68
C GLY A 76 8.74 -2.73 7.61
N PHE A 77 8.96 -2.13 6.44
CA PHE A 77 9.86 -2.69 5.43
C PHE A 77 11.32 -2.67 5.89
N ARG A 78 11.78 -1.56 6.48
CA ARG A 78 13.15 -1.43 7.00
C ARG A 78 13.44 -2.39 8.15
N ASP A 79 12.47 -2.57 9.04
CA ASP A 79 12.58 -3.43 10.20
C ASP A 79 12.65 -4.92 9.81
N ALA A 80 11.87 -5.28 8.77
CA ALA A 80 11.85 -6.65 8.24
C ALA A 80 13.04 -6.98 7.34
N ASN A 81 13.74 -5.98 6.78
CA ASN A 81 14.76 -6.18 5.77
C ASN A 81 16.07 -5.44 6.10
N THR A 82 17.13 -6.20 6.30
CA THR A 82 18.49 -5.65 6.28
C THR A 82 18.97 -5.50 4.82
N ALA A 83 19.99 -4.67 4.56
CA ALA A 83 20.60 -4.57 3.24
C ALA A 83 21.10 -5.94 2.73
N ALA A 84 21.67 -6.75 3.59
CA ALA A 84 22.13 -8.11 3.25
C ALA A 84 20.95 -9.03 2.88
N ARG A 85 19.83 -8.95 3.59
CA ARG A 85 18.63 -9.73 3.27
C ARG A 85 18.03 -9.33 1.93
N LEU A 86 17.99 -8.02 1.61
CA LEU A 86 17.56 -7.55 0.29
C LEU A 86 18.48 -8.04 -0.81
N SER A 87 19.81 -7.95 -0.62
CA SER A 87 20.79 -8.50 -1.56
C SER A 87 20.54 -9.98 -1.83
N GLN A 88 20.26 -10.76 -0.81
CA GLN A 88 19.93 -12.18 -0.95
C GLN A 88 18.60 -12.39 -1.69
N SER A 89 17.57 -11.60 -1.36
CA SER A 89 16.24 -11.71 -1.98
C SER A 89 16.25 -11.41 -3.48
N PHE A 90 17.15 -10.54 -3.92
CA PHE A 90 17.31 -10.15 -5.33
C PHE A 90 18.53 -10.78 -6.02
N SER A 91 19.14 -11.81 -5.40
CA SER A 91 20.30 -12.49 -5.94
C SER A 91 20.09 -13.08 -7.34
N ASP A 92 18.88 -13.54 -7.64
CA ASP A 92 18.51 -14.07 -8.96
C ASP A 92 18.56 -13.00 -10.06
N LEU A 93 18.14 -11.77 -9.76
CA LEU A 93 18.23 -10.65 -10.68
C LEU A 93 19.71 -10.26 -10.91
N ALA A 94 20.48 -10.22 -9.83
CA ALA A 94 21.91 -9.94 -9.89
C ALA A 94 22.69 -11.01 -10.69
N SER A 95 22.44 -12.29 -10.41
CA SER A 95 23.13 -13.41 -11.08
C SER A 95 22.83 -13.50 -12.57
N LYS A 96 21.62 -13.12 -12.98
CA LYS A 96 21.20 -13.06 -14.39
C LYS A 96 21.59 -11.74 -15.06
N ASN A 97 22.23 -10.85 -14.34
CA ASN A 97 22.66 -9.53 -14.84
C ASN A 97 21.53 -8.74 -15.49
N ILE A 98 20.34 -8.76 -14.86
CA ILE A 98 19.14 -8.11 -15.40
C ILE A 98 19.28 -6.59 -15.24
N ASP A 99 19.26 -5.89 -16.37
CA ASP A 99 19.23 -4.42 -16.40
C ASP A 99 17.80 -3.91 -16.30
N LEU A 100 17.51 -3.16 -15.24
CA LEU A 100 16.20 -2.53 -15.01
C LEU A 100 16.15 -1.07 -15.49
N SER A 101 17.26 -0.51 -15.99
CA SER A 101 17.34 0.89 -16.41
C SER A 101 16.32 1.29 -17.50
N PRO A 102 15.88 0.38 -18.44
CA PRO A 102 14.87 0.72 -19.43
C PRO A 102 13.52 1.18 -18.86
N VAL A 103 13.21 0.85 -17.59
CA VAL A 103 11.94 1.32 -16.96
C VAL A 103 11.86 2.84 -16.87
N SER A 104 12.99 3.54 -16.96
CA SER A 104 13.04 5.02 -16.98
C SER A 104 12.27 5.62 -18.15
N THR A 105 12.26 4.95 -19.31
CA THR A 105 11.65 5.44 -20.56
C THR A 105 10.42 4.66 -21.00
N ILE A 106 10.22 3.46 -20.47
CA ILE A 106 9.11 2.58 -20.84
C ILE A 106 7.91 2.88 -19.93
N ALA A 107 6.71 2.89 -20.48
CA ALA A 107 5.49 3.03 -19.69
C ALA A 107 5.14 1.69 -19.04
N PRO A 108 4.80 1.67 -17.72
CA PRO A 108 4.32 0.46 -17.07
C PRO A 108 2.94 0.07 -17.60
N GLN A 109 2.67 -1.23 -17.61
CA GLN A 109 1.38 -1.81 -17.90
C GLN A 109 0.85 -2.43 -16.60
N LEU A 110 -0.26 -1.91 -16.09
CA LEU A 110 -0.89 -2.50 -14.91
C LEU A 110 -1.74 -3.69 -15.34
N THR A 111 -1.61 -4.82 -14.66
CA THR A 111 -2.43 -6.01 -14.88
C THR A 111 -3.74 -5.94 -14.12
N GLU A 112 -3.78 -5.13 -13.08
CA GLU A 112 -4.94 -4.89 -12.22
C GLU A 112 -5.06 -3.38 -11.97
N ALA A 113 -6.28 -2.90 -11.75
CA ALA A 113 -6.47 -1.51 -11.33
C ALA A 113 -5.75 -1.26 -9.98
N PRO A 114 -5.14 -0.07 -9.79
CA PRO A 114 -4.56 0.29 -8.51
C PRO A 114 -5.58 0.14 -7.38
N THR A 115 -5.22 -0.55 -6.32
CA THR A 115 -6.10 -0.73 -5.16
C THR A 115 -5.56 -0.03 -3.93
N LEU A 116 -6.44 0.67 -3.22
CA LEU A 116 -6.13 1.32 -1.96
C LEU A 116 -6.91 0.64 -0.84
N ASP A 117 -6.21 -0.13 -0.01
CA ASP A 117 -6.77 -0.63 1.24
C ASP A 117 -6.92 0.52 2.23
N ARG A 118 -8.14 1.02 2.38
CA ARG A 118 -8.43 2.18 3.26
C ARG A 118 -8.27 1.87 4.74
N GLN A 119 -8.34 0.61 5.14
CA GLN A 119 -8.17 0.21 6.54
C GLN A 119 -6.70 0.24 6.95
N LYS A 120 -5.83 -0.24 6.07
CA LYS A 120 -4.38 -0.30 6.29
C LYS A 120 -3.64 0.89 5.68
N GLY A 121 -4.32 1.72 4.89
CA GLY A 121 -3.69 2.80 4.14
C GLY A 121 -2.72 2.32 3.05
N MET A 122 -2.83 1.08 2.57
CA MET A 122 -1.87 0.46 1.67
C MET A 122 -2.30 0.62 0.22
N LEU A 123 -1.40 1.15 -0.61
CA LEU A 123 -1.56 1.17 -2.07
C LEU A 123 -0.89 -0.06 -2.66
N HIS A 124 -1.63 -0.86 -3.41
CA HIS A 124 -1.13 -2.03 -4.11
C HIS A 124 -1.11 -1.79 -5.62
N LEU A 125 0.05 -2.01 -6.23
CA LEU A 125 0.30 -1.86 -7.66
C LEU A 125 0.90 -3.14 -8.21
N LYS A 126 0.30 -3.68 -9.27
CA LYS A 126 0.75 -4.89 -9.93
C LYS A 126 0.72 -4.74 -11.44
N GLY A 127 1.79 -5.20 -12.09
CA GLY A 127 1.93 -5.06 -13.52
C GLY A 127 3.30 -5.46 -14.02
N TYR A 128 3.64 -4.93 -15.19
CA TYR A 128 4.93 -5.18 -15.81
C TYR A 128 5.40 -3.99 -16.65
N PHE A 129 6.70 -3.91 -16.88
CA PHE A 129 7.30 -3.09 -17.91
C PHE A 129 7.60 -3.99 -19.12
N PRO A 130 7.06 -3.69 -20.30
CA PRO A 130 7.34 -4.49 -21.49
C PRO A 130 8.82 -4.35 -21.88
N GLY A 131 9.43 -5.47 -22.29
CA GLY A 131 10.83 -5.50 -22.69
C GLY A 131 11.06 -6.49 -23.82
N GLN A 132 12.01 -6.17 -24.73
CA GLN A 132 12.31 -7.00 -25.89
C GLN A 132 12.98 -8.33 -25.52
N GLN A 133 13.85 -8.32 -24.52
CA GLN A 133 14.54 -9.51 -24.02
C GLN A 133 13.75 -10.21 -22.93
N ALA A 134 13.24 -9.43 -21.99
CA ALA A 134 12.39 -9.87 -20.89
C ALA A 134 11.48 -8.73 -20.46
N GLN A 135 10.24 -9.02 -20.10
CA GLN A 135 9.43 -8.06 -19.36
C GLN A 135 9.85 -8.07 -17.88
N ILE A 136 9.66 -6.95 -17.21
CA ILE A 136 9.90 -6.85 -15.78
C ILE A 136 8.57 -6.81 -15.06
N ASN A 137 8.19 -7.93 -14.48
CA ASN A 137 6.98 -8.02 -13.65
C ASN A 137 7.25 -7.38 -12.30
N PHE A 138 6.28 -6.64 -11.79
CA PHE A 138 6.35 -6.04 -10.47
C PHE A 138 5.06 -6.23 -9.69
N GLU A 139 5.21 -6.34 -8.39
CA GLU A 139 4.13 -6.23 -7.41
C GLU A 139 4.67 -5.43 -6.24
N ILE A 140 4.12 -4.23 -6.01
CA ILE A 140 4.65 -3.28 -5.04
C ILE A 140 3.52 -2.80 -4.14
N LEU A 141 3.78 -2.86 -2.84
CA LEU A 141 2.94 -2.29 -1.80
C LEU A 141 3.58 -1.01 -1.31
N TYR A 142 2.80 0.06 -1.22
CA TYR A 142 3.23 1.33 -0.65
C TYR A 142 2.41 1.66 0.58
N GLN A 143 3.06 2.27 1.56
CA GLN A 143 2.46 2.79 2.77
C GLN A 143 2.68 4.30 2.85
N PRO A 144 1.66 5.11 3.21
CA PRO A 144 1.86 6.53 3.47
C PRO A 144 2.58 6.70 4.82
N VAL A 145 3.70 7.40 4.78
CA VAL A 145 4.50 7.75 5.97
C VAL A 145 4.86 9.21 5.85
N ASP A 146 4.45 10.04 6.80
CA ASP A 146 4.71 11.48 6.83
C ASP A 146 4.32 12.18 5.51
N GLY A 147 3.15 11.86 4.98
CA GLY A 147 2.62 12.43 3.73
C GLY A 147 3.31 11.93 2.45
N ARG A 148 4.18 10.93 2.53
CA ARG A 148 4.89 10.34 1.39
C ARG A 148 4.59 8.86 1.25
N TRP A 149 4.43 8.39 0.02
CA TRP A 149 4.34 6.98 -0.28
C TRP A 149 5.71 6.33 -0.20
N ARG A 150 5.87 5.32 0.69
CA ARG A 150 7.10 4.56 0.87
C ARG A 150 6.87 3.09 0.59
N VAL A 151 7.85 2.41 0.01
CA VAL A 151 7.78 0.97 -0.26
C VAL A 151 7.61 0.20 1.05
N PHE A 152 6.57 -0.63 1.11
CA PHE A 152 6.29 -1.56 2.20
C PHE A 152 6.55 -3.00 1.78
N GLY A 153 6.31 -3.32 0.51
CA GLY A 153 6.62 -4.61 -0.09
C GLY A 153 7.07 -4.44 -1.53
N LEU A 154 8.07 -5.20 -1.95
CA LEU A 154 8.65 -5.12 -3.29
C LEU A 154 8.94 -6.52 -3.82
N SER A 155 8.28 -6.87 -4.90
CA SER A 155 8.56 -8.07 -5.71
C SER A 155 8.82 -7.64 -7.15
N VAL A 156 9.98 -8.03 -7.68
CA VAL A 156 10.36 -7.75 -9.07
C VAL A 156 10.96 -9.02 -9.66
N GLN A 157 10.45 -9.43 -10.82
CA GLN A 157 10.88 -10.67 -11.47
C GLN A 157 10.89 -10.51 -12.99
N PRO A 158 11.89 -11.09 -13.70
CA PRO A 158 11.84 -11.16 -15.13
C PRO A 158 10.72 -12.10 -15.58
N GLY A 159 10.02 -11.73 -16.63
CA GLY A 159 9.00 -12.54 -17.30
C GLY A 159 9.37 -12.81 -18.76
N PRO A 160 8.48 -13.46 -19.51
CA PRO A 160 8.69 -13.67 -20.93
C PRO A 160 8.82 -12.33 -21.67
N SER A 161 9.51 -12.32 -22.81
CA SER A 161 9.61 -11.12 -23.64
C SER A 161 8.24 -10.67 -24.12
N THR A 162 7.97 -9.38 -24.00
CA THR A 162 6.74 -8.76 -24.50
C THR A 162 7.13 -7.69 -25.50
N PRO A 163 6.73 -7.79 -26.79
CA PRO A 163 7.01 -6.75 -27.74
C PRO A 163 6.47 -5.40 -27.23
N ARG A 164 7.30 -4.37 -27.28
CA ARG A 164 6.87 -3.01 -26.97
C ARG A 164 5.71 -2.66 -27.91
N PRO A 165 4.56 -2.19 -27.45
CA PRO A 165 3.54 -1.64 -28.32
C PRO A 165 4.21 -0.59 -29.22
N ALA A 166 4.04 -0.69 -30.55
CA ALA A 166 4.56 0.29 -31.45
C ALA A 166 4.07 1.67 -30.99
N ALA A 167 5.00 2.58 -30.71
CA ALA A 167 4.63 3.96 -30.41
C ALA A 167 3.71 4.40 -31.55
N ALA A 168 2.49 4.86 -31.22
CA ALA A 168 1.56 5.36 -32.21
C ALA A 168 2.32 6.35 -33.08
N SER A 169 2.51 5.98 -34.34
CA SER A 169 3.25 6.78 -35.30
C SER A 169 2.63 8.15 -35.31
N ALA A 170 3.41 9.18 -34.95
CA ALA A 170 2.96 10.55 -35.08
C ALA A 170 2.42 10.73 -36.52
N PRO A 171 1.27 11.40 -36.71
CA PRO A 171 0.72 11.60 -38.03
C PRO A 171 1.77 12.31 -38.88
N ALA A 172 2.14 11.66 -39.99
CA ALA A 172 3.06 12.21 -40.96
C ALA A 172 2.57 13.62 -41.34
N SER A 173 3.36 14.62 -40.99
CA SER A 173 3.13 16.00 -41.41
C SER A 173 3.01 16.02 -42.94
N SER A 174 1.79 16.24 -43.42
CA SER A 174 1.50 16.38 -44.86
C SER A 174 2.30 17.56 -45.40
N ALA A 175 3.30 17.22 -46.20
CA ALA A 175 4.11 18.21 -46.94
C ALA A 175 3.16 19.09 -47.78
N VAL A 176 3.06 20.34 -47.41
CA VAL A 176 2.40 21.38 -48.22
C VAL A 176 3.15 21.51 -49.54
N LYS A 177 2.55 21.02 -50.59
CA LYS A 177 3.03 21.19 -51.95
C LYS A 177 2.76 22.66 -52.37
N LYS A 178 3.79 23.48 -52.36
CA LYS A 178 3.74 24.85 -52.87
C LYS A 178 3.73 24.79 -54.40
N LYS A 179 2.69 25.35 -54.98
CA LYS A 179 2.54 25.58 -56.42
C LYS A 179 3.15 26.96 -56.74
#